data_6a53be7e1d01e592112dac59dcddabe9
#
_entry.id   6a53be7e1d01e592112dac59dcddabe9
#
_cell.length_a   1.000
_cell.length_b   1.000
_cell.length_c   1.000
_cell.angle_alpha   90.00
_cell.angle_beta   90.00
_cell.angle_gamma   90.00
#
_symmetry.space_group_name_H-M   'P 1'
#
loop_
_entity.id
_entity.type
_entity.pdbx_description
1 polymer ?
#
loop_
_entity_poly.entity_id
_entity_poly.type
_entity_poly.pdbx_seq_one_letter_code
_entity_poly.pdbx_strand_id
1 'polypeptide(L)'
;MVVNSFKKKAYIAKQPFAVPRGKMYVGFSNYSGGIEKTQFFSAFRTSLFITVFSVLVIVILTSMCAWYITRVYNRFTRIFYNLCLFSMIVPFQMVMFTLSKLTDTLRLNTPWGLVVIYLGFGAGLAVFMFSGFVKAIPLEIEEAAMMDGCTPLQTYCRVVFPILKPTCITVAILQTMWIWNDYLLPYLTPVSYTHLTLPTIA
;
A
#
# COMPACT_ATOMS: atom_id res chain seq x y z
N MET A 1 -13.75 10.19 -23.47
CA MET A 1 -13.84 10.81 -22.12
C MET A 1 -13.30 12.24 -22.08
N VAL A 2 -12.08 12.54 -22.50
CA VAL A 2 -11.47 13.90 -22.42
C VAL A 2 -12.32 14.98 -23.06
N VAL A 3 -12.88 14.77 -24.27
CA VAL A 3 -13.73 15.75 -24.95
C VAL A 3 -14.98 16.09 -24.15
N ASN A 4 -15.56 15.11 -23.45
CA ASN A 4 -16.77 15.31 -22.66
C ASN A 4 -16.55 16.03 -21.34
N SER A 5 -15.31 16.04 -20.81
CA SER A 5 -14.99 16.78 -19.56
C SER A 5 -15.11 18.31 -19.74
N PHE A 6 -15.06 18.80 -20.96
CA PHE A 6 -15.23 20.22 -21.30
C PHE A 6 -16.68 20.61 -21.64
N LYS A 7 -17.66 19.67 -21.48
CA LYS A 7 -19.07 19.92 -21.79
C LYS A 7 -19.89 20.12 -20.52
N LYS A 8 -20.98 20.91 -20.67
CA LYS A 8 -22.04 20.93 -19.65
C LYS A 8 -22.66 19.52 -19.52
N LYS A 9 -22.98 19.10 -18.29
CA LYS A 9 -23.59 17.80 -17.96
C LYS A 9 -24.79 17.44 -18.88
N ALA A 10 -25.65 18.41 -19.18
CA ALA A 10 -26.82 18.20 -20.04
C ALA A 10 -26.51 17.77 -21.49
N TYR A 11 -25.33 18.06 -22.01
CA TYR A 11 -24.94 17.73 -23.38
C TYR A 11 -24.08 16.45 -23.49
N ILE A 12 -23.56 15.93 -22.37
CA ILE A 12 -22.74 14.73 -22.34
C ILE A 12 -23.54 13.52 -22.85
N ALA A 13 -24.79 13.36 -22.35
CA ALA A 13 -25.66 12.27 -22.74
C ALA A 13 -26.30 12.49 -24.13
N LYS A 14 -26.64 13.75 -24.47
CA LYS A 14 -27.35 14.05 -25.73
C LYS A 14 -26.46 14.01 -26.96
N GLN A 15 -25.18 14.41 -26.81
CA GLN A 15 -24.22 14.51 -27.93
C GLN A 15 -22.83 14.05 -27.48
N PRO A 16 -22.62 12.75 -27.23
CA PRO A 16 -21.39 12.26 -26.62
C PRO A 16 -20.15 12.44 -27.50
N PHE A 17 -20.31 12.41 -28.83
CA PHE A 17 -19.19 12.51 -29.80
C PHE A 17 -18.98 13.91 -30.37
N ALA A 18 -19.89 14.85 -30.14
CA ALA A 18 -19.74 16.21 -30.68
C ALA A 18 -18.58 16.94 -30.01
N VAL A 19 -17.87 17.77 -30.76
CA VAL A 19 -16.83 18.66 -30.20
C VAL A 19 -17.51 19.79 -29.42
N PRO A 20 -17.11 20.10 -28.18
CA PRO A 20 -17.72 21.14 -27.38
C PRO A 20 -17.51 22.53 -28.02
N ARG A 21 -18.58 23.17 -28.48
CA ARG A 21 -18.58 24.52 -29.07
C ARG A 21 -19.69 25.38 -28.48
N GLY A 22 -19.47 26.68 -28.38
CA GLY A 22 -20.48 27.66 -27.93
C GLY A 22 -21.08 27.31 -26.55
N LYS A 23 -22.40 27.16 -26.46
CA LYS A 23 -23.13 26.90 -25.20
C LYS A 23 -22.81 25.55 -24.52
N MET A 24 -22.19 24.61 -25.23
CA MET A 24 -21.80 23.31 -24.69
C MET A 24 -20.45 23.34 -23.95
N TYR A 25 -19.60 24.30 -24.32
CA TYR A 25 -18.24 24.43 -23.77
C TYR A 25 -18.25 25.18 -22.43
N VAL A 26 -17.66 24.58 -21.41
CA VAL A 26 -17.56 25.16 -20.06
C VAL A 26 -16.12 25.37 -19.59
N GLY A 27 -15.14 25.22 -20.49
CA GLY A 27 -13.73 25.35 -20.10
C GLY A 27 -13.33 24.40 -19.00
N PHE A 28 -12.60 24.88 -18.02
CA PHE A 28 -12.12 24.11 -16.86
C PHE A 28 -13.08 24.11 -15.68
N SER A 29 -14.30 24.66 -15.82
CA SER A 29 -15.27 24.77 -14.71
C SER A 29 -15.67 23.40 -14.12
N ASN A 30 -15.72 22.34 -14.94
CA ASN A 30 -15.98 20.99 -14.43
C ASN A 30 -14.80 20.46 -13.58
N TYR A 31 -13.58 20.84 -13.91
CA TYR A 31 -12.39 20.43 -13.15
C TYR A 31 -12.31 21.18 -11.81
N SER A 32 -12.47 22.51 -11.83
CA SER A 32 -12.47 23.29 -10.60
C SER A 32 -13.59 22.88 -9.65
N GLY A 33 -14.81 22.71 -10.17
CA GLY A 33 -15.93 22.22 -9.38
C GLY A 33 -15.78 20.78 -8.91
N GLY A 34 -15.11 19.94 -9.69
CA GLY A 34 -14.75 18.56 -9.29
C GLY A 34 -13.75 18.56 -8.14
N ILE A 35 -12.65 19.31 -8.27
CA ILE A 35 -11.59 19.45 -7.24
C ILE A 35 -12.18 19.92 -5.92
N GLU A 36 -13.06 20.93 -5.96
CA GLU A 36 -13.70 21.48 -4.77
C GLU A 36 -14.65 20.49 -4.12
N LYS A 37 -15.57 19.90 -4.90
CA LYS A 37 -16.57 18.95 -4.40
C LYS A 37 -15.99 17.67 -3.83
N THR A 38 -14.90 17.16 -4.42
CA THR A 38 -14.25 15.94 -3.96
C THR A 38 -13.19 16.21 -2.88
N GLN A 39 -12.96 17.47 -2.51
CA GLN A 39 -11.84 17.85 -1.63
C GLN A 39 -10.52 17.20 -2.08
N PHE A 40 -10.29 17.21 -3.39
CA PHE A 40 -9.23 16.44 -4.05
C PHE A 40 -7.87 16.54 -3.35
N PHE A 41 -7.42 17.73 -3.00
CA PHE A 41 -6.11 17.93 -2.37
C PHE A 41 -6.02 17.28 -0.98
N SER A 42 -7.11 17.29 -0.21
CA SER A 42 -7.15 16.61 1.10
C SER A 42 -7.11 15.11 0.93
N ALA A 43 -7.92 14.56 0.03
CA ALA A 43 -7.95 13.14 -0.28
C ALA A 43 -6.60 12.66 -0.83
N PHE A 44 -6.02 13.40 -1.77
CA PHE A 44 -4.70 13.10 -2.35
C PHE A 44 -3.60 13.07 -1.28
N ARG A 45 -3.55 14.08 -0.40
CA ARG A 45 -2.56 14.13 0.69
C ARG A 45 -2.71 12.94 1.63
N THR A 46 -3.94 12.55 1.98
CA THR A 46 -4.20 11.39 2.85
C THR A 46 -3.79 10.08 2.17
N SER A 47 -4.14 9.88 0.90
CA SER A 47 -3.73 8.69 0.13
C SER A 47 -2.21 8.61 -0.01
N LEU A 48 -1.56 9.74 -0.31
CA LEU A 48 -0.10 9.81 -0.41
C LEU A 48 0.56 9.47 0.94
N PHE A 49 0.06 10.04 2.03
CA PHE A 49 0.54 9.74 3.38
C PHE A 49 0.44 8.25 3.69
N ILE A 50 -0.76 7.66 3.55
CA ILE A 50 -0.99 6.25 3.83
C ILE A 50 -0.08 5.37 2.97
N THR A 51 -0.01 5.63 1.66
CA THR A 51 0.81 4.83 0.74
C THR A 51 2.28 4.89 1.11
N VAL A 52 2.84 6.09 1.28
CA VAL A 52 4.28 6.24 1.58
C VAL A 52 4.64 5.58 2.91
N PHE A 53 3.88 5.85 3.97
CA PHE A 53 4.20 5.28 5.28
C PHE A 53 3.96 3.77 5.32
N SER A 54 2.91 3.24 4.67
CA SER A 54 2.69 1.79 4.60
C SER A 54 3.82 1.09 3.86
N VAL A 55 4.22 1.61 2.70
CA VAL A 55 5.32 1.02 1.91
C VAL A 55 6.64 1.05 2.68
N LEU A 56 6.97 2.16 3.35
CA LEU A 56 8.19 2.27 4.17
C LEU A 56 8.19 1.24 5.30
N VAL A 57 7.09 1.16 6.06
CA VAL A 57 6.95 0.23 7.18
C VAL A 57 7.01 -1.21 6.68
N ILE A 58 6.32 -1.55 5.59
CA ILE A 58 6.36 -2.89 4.99
C ILE A 58 7.79 -3.23 4.60
N VAL A 59 8.48 -2.40 3.80
CA VAL A 59 9.83 -2.70 3.31
C VAL A 59 10.81 -2.88 4.46
N ILE A 60 10.82 -1.99 5.45
CA ILE A 60 11.77 -2.05 6.56
C ILE A 60 11.52 -3.27 7.45
N LEU A 61 10.28 -3.45 7.90
CA LEU A 61 9.99 -4.53 8.85
C LEU A 61 10.04 -5.90 8.21
N THR A 62 9.54 -6.04 6.99
CA THR A 62 9.51 -7.35 6.32
C THR A 62 10.89 -7.78 5.82
N SER A 63 11.76 -6.86 5.40
CA SER A 63 13.15 -7.20 5.01
C SER A 63 13.96 -7.67 6.22
N MET A 64 13.84 -7.00 7.37
CA MET A 64 14.48 -7.42 8.60
C MET A 64 13.95 -8.77 9.11
N CYS A 65 12.62 -8.93 9.05
CA CYS A 65 11.97 -10.18 9.41
C CYS A 65 12.39 -11.34 8.50
N ALA A 66 12.43 -11.13 7.19
CA ALA A 66 12.84 -12.13 6.20
C ALA A 66 14.31 -12.53 6.37
N TRP A 67 15.19 -11.55 6.66
CA TRP A 67 16.58 -11.84 6.98
C TRP A 67 16.69 -12.74 8.21
N TYR A 68 16.04 -12.38 9.31
CA TYR A 68 16.03 -13.17 10.54
C TYR A 68 15.51 -14.59 10.30
N ILE A 69 14.37 -14.75 9.64
CA ILE A 69 13.77 -16.06 9.35
C ILE A 69 14.68 -16.92 8.49
N THR A 70 15.42 -16.31 7.57
CA THR A 70 16.29 -17.05 6.64
C THR A 70 17.58 -17.50 7.33
N ARG A 71 18.10 -16.71 8.27
CA ARG A 71 19.37 -17.02 8.97
C ARG A 71 19.17 -17.86 10.24
N VAL A 72 18.05 -17.67 10.93
CA VAL A 72 17.73 -18.43 12.14
C VAL A 72 16.71 -19.51 11.81
N TYR A 73 17.22 -20.72 11.57
CA TYR A 73 16.37 -21.86 11.21
C TYR A 73 15.92 -22.62 12.47
N ASN A 74 14.68 -22.34 12.91
CA ASN A 74 14.02 -23.06 13.99
C ASN A 74 12.54 -23.35 13.68
N ARG A 75 11.86 -24.09 14.57
CA ARG A 75 10.42 -24.42 14.36
C ARG A 75 9.54 -23.19 14.30
N PHE A 76 9.83 -22.17 15.11
CA PHE A 76 9.06 -20.94 15.15
C PHE A 76 9.17 -20.14 13.84
N THR A 77 10.41 -19.91 13.35
CA THR A 77 10.63 -19.18 12.10
C THR A 77 10.02 -19.89 10.89
N ARG A 78 10.04 -21.22 10.88
CA ARG A 78 9.39 -22.03 9.84
C ARG A 78 7.88 -21.88 9.86
N ILE A 79 7.25 -21.96 11.04
CA ILE A 79 5.79 -21.78 11.18
C ILE A 79 5.42 -20.35 10.78
N PHE A 80 6.15 -19.35 11.25
CA PHE A 80 5.88 -17.95 10.91
C PHE A 80 5.98 -17.69 9.41
N TYR A 81 7.01 -18.20 8.74
CA TYR A 81 7.15 -18.11 7.28
C TYR A 81 5.96 -18.75 6.56
N ASN A 82 5.55 -19.94 6.97
CA ASN A 82 4.40 -20.62 6.39
C ASN A 82 3.08 -19.84 6.62
N LEU A 83 2.91 -19.21 7.78
CA LEU A 83 1.76 -18.32 8.02
C LEU A 83 1.77 -17.09 7.10
N CYS A 84 2.95 -16.49 6.87
CA CYS A 84 3.08 -15.41 5.89
C CYS A 84 2.69 -15.87 4.47
N LEU A 85 3.12 -17.06 4.04
CA LEU A 85 2.73 -17.64 2.75
C LEU A 85 1.23 -17.93 2.70
N PHE A 86 0.67 -18.48 3.77
CA PHE A 86 -0.75 -18.75 3.85
C PHE A 86 -1.60 -17.49 3.73
N SER A 87 -1.15 -16.37 4.33
CA SER A 87 -1.85 -15.09 4.24
C SER A 87 -2.02 -14.57 2.81
N MET A 88 -1.13 -14.95 1.89
CA MET A 88 -1.23 -14.57 0.47
C MET A 88 -2.35 -15.30 -0.27
N ILE A 89 -2.72 -16.49 0.21
CA ILE A 89 -3.73 -17.35 -0.44
C ILE A 89 -5.14 -16.92 -0.04
N VAL A 90 -5.29 -16.33 1.16
CA VAL A 90 -6.60 -15.91 1.68
C VAL A 90 -7.09 -14.66 0.94
N PRO A 91 -8.21 -14.73 0.18
CA PRO A 91 -8.76 -13.57 -0.48
C PRO A 91 -9.22 -12.52 0.54
N PHE A 92 -8.93 -11.25 0.29
CA PHE A 92 -9.36 -10.14 1.15
C PHE A 92 -10.87 -10.15 1.43
N GLN A 93 -11.67 -10.50 0.42
CA GLN A 93 -13.13 -10.53 0.52
C GLN A 93 -13.66 -11.50 1.58
N MET A 94 -12.91 -12.55 1.90
CA MET A 94 -13.31 -13.50 2.95
C MET A 94 -13.18 -12.93 4.37
N VAL A 95 -12.24 -12.01 4.56
CA VAL A 95 -11.92 -11.46 5.88
C VAL A 95 -12.42 -10.03 6.09
N MET A 96 -12.91 -9.37 5.05
CA MET A 96 -13.22 -7.94 5.05
C MET A 96 -14.22 -7.51 6.13
N PHE A 97 -15.29 -8.25 6.36
CA PHE A 97 -16.29 -7.90 7.38
C PHE A 97 -15.77 -8.10 8.80
N THR A 98 -15.05 -9.20 9.03
CA THR A 98 -14.39 -9.47 10.32
C THR A 98 -13.32 -8.42 10.61
N LEU A 99 -12.56 -8.04 9.58
CA LEU A 99 -11.56 -6.98 9.67
C LEU A 99 -12.20 -5.64 10.02
N SER A 100 -13.29 -5.23 9.34
CA SER A 100 -14.01 -4.00 9.65
C SER A 100 -14.46 -3.95 11.10
N LYS A 101 -15.04 -5.04 11.61
CA LYS A 101 -15.45 -5.14 13.02
C LYS A 101 -14.24 -5.08 13.98
N LEU A 102 -13.14 -5.72 13.63
CA LEU A 102 -11.92 -5.71 14.41
C LEU A 102 -11.29 -4.31 14.48
N THR A 103 -11.25 -3.59 13.35
CA THR A 103 -10.73 -2.22 13.28
C THR A 103 -11.55 -1.25 14.12
N ASP A 104 -12.87 -1.40 14.13
CA ASP A 104 -13.75 -0.62 15.01
C ASP A 104 -13.48 -0.91 16.49
N THR A 105 -13.38 -2.18 16.85
CA THR A 105 -13.11 -2.63 18.23
C THR A 105 -11.75 -2.12 18.73
N LEU A 106 -10.73 -2.17 17.88
CA LEU A 106 -9.36 -1.74 18.21
C LEU A 106 -9.13 -0.23 17.99
N ARG A 107 -10.16 0.52 17.54
CA ARG A 107 -10.07 1.95 17.22
C ARG A 107 -8.97 2.27 16.19
N LEU A 108 -8.79 1.38 15.22
CA LEU A 108 -7.81 1.54 14.15
C LEU A 108 -8.35 2.36 12.95
N ASN A 109 -9.50 3.02 13.10
CA ASN A 109 -10.13 3.88 12.08
C ASN A 109 -9.38 5.21 11.95
N THR A 110 -8.07 5.15 11.79
CA THR A 110 -7.15 6.27 11.65
C THR A 110 -6.19 6.03 10.49
N PRO A 111 -5.57 7.07 9.91
CA PRO A 111 -4.55 6.88 8.87
C PRO A 111 -3.41 5.95 9.31
N TRP A 112 -2.99 6.03 10.58
CA TRP A 112 -1.98 5.14 11.16
C TRP A 112 -2.48 3.70 11.33
N GLY A 113 -3.76 3.54 11.68
CA GLY A 113 -4.38 2.22 11.75
C GLY A 113 -4.38 1.52 10.39
N LEU A 114 -4.67 2.26 9.30
CA LEU A 114 -4.55 1.73 7.94
C LEU A 114 -3.13 1.29 7.59
N VAL A 115 -2.10 2.04 8.01
CA VAL A 115 -0.69 1.62 7.83
C VAL A 115 -0.43 0.26 8.47
N VAL A 116 -0.95 0.02 9.68
CA VAL A 116 -0.80 -1.27 10.38
C VAL A 116 -1.55 -2.39 9.66
N ILE A 117 -2.76 -2.11 9.16
CA ILE A 117 -3.55 -3.09 8.41
C ILE A 117 -2.87 -3.46 7.10
N TYR A 118 -2.36 -2.46 6.35
CA TYR A 118 -1.60 -2.70 5.13
C TYR A 118 -0.31 -3.48 5.38
N LEU A 119 0.36 -3.27 6.52
CA LEU A 119 1.50 -4.11 6.91
C LEU A 119 1.07 -5.57 7.03
N GLY A 120 -0.06 -5.86 7.68
CA GLY A 120 -0.57 -7.22 7.83
C GLY A 120 -0.80 -7.92 6.49
N PHE A 121 -1.48 -7.27 5.55
CA PHE A 121 -1.76 -7.84 4.23
C PHE A 121 -0.55 -7.85 3.29
N GLY A 122 0.30 -6.83 3.35
CA GLY A 122 1.47 -6.70 2.49
C GLY A 122 2.65 -7.58 2.93
N ALA A 123 2.68 -7.99 4.21
CA ALA A 123 3.80 -8.74 4.78
C ALA A 123 4.04 -10.08 4.08
N GLY A 124 2.99 -10.82 3.72
CA GLY A 124 3.12 -12.14 3.09
C GLY A 124 4.00 -12.11 1.85
N LEU A 125 3.61 -11.32 0.85
CA LEU A 125 4.34 -11.16 -0.40
C LEU A 125 5.75 -10.60 -0.17
N ALA A 126 5.87 -9.58 0.67
CA ALA A 126 7.15 -8.93 0.92
C ALA A 126 8.15 -9.88 1.62
N VAL A 127 7.74 -10.61 2.66
CA VAL A 127 8.57 -11.62 3.33
C VAL A 127 8.99 -12.71 2.37
N PHE A 128 8.09 -13.20 1.52
CA PHE A 128 8.39 -14.19 0.49
C PHE A 128 9.50 -13.70 -0.46
N MET A 129 9.33 -12.51 -1.01
CA MET A 129 10.31 -11.93 -1.95
C MET A 129 11.67 -11.71 -1.27
N PHE A 130 11.69 -11.06 -0.10
CA PHE A 130 12.93 -10.82 0.62
C PHE A 130 13.63 -12.11 1.05
N SER A 131 12.88 -13.11 1.53
CA SER A 131 13.48 -14.42 1.90
C SER A 131 14.13 -15.10 0.72
N GLY A 132 13.55 -15.00 -0.49
CA GLY A 132 14.15 -15.53 -1.70
C GLY A 132 15.51 -14.88 -2.01
N PHE A 133 15.59 -13.55 -1.90
CA PHE A 133 16.83 -12.82 -2.15
C PHE A 133 17.88 -13.00 -1.04
N VAL A 134 17.48 -13.00 0.22
CA VAL A 134 18.39 -13.22 1.35
C VAL A 134 19.09 -14.57 1.25
N LYS A 135 18.40 -15.62 0.76
CA LYS A 135 19.00 -16.94 0.51
C LYS A 135 20.10 -16.91 -0.54
N ALA A 136 20.05 -15.97 -1.47
CA ALA A 136 21.07 -15.82 -2.50
C ALA A 136 22.33 -15.05 -2.01
N ILE A 137 22.25 -14.39 -0.86
CA ILE A 137 23.42 -13.70 -0.26
C ILE A 137 24.28 -14.73 0.43
N PRO A 138 25.57 -14.87 0.04
CA PRO A 138 26.51 -15.76 0.73
C PRO A 138 26.64 -15.41 2.22
N LEU A 139 26.63 -16.44 3.07
CA LEU A 139 26.71 -16.25 4.53
C LEU A 139 28.04 -15.66 4.95
N GLU A 140 29.11 -16.00 4.21
CA GLU A 140 30.47 -15.54 4.45
C GLU A 140 30.63 -14.03 4.48
N ILE A 141 29.79 -13.31 3.74
CA ILE A 141 29.78 -11.82 3.75
C ILE A 141 29.30 -11.29 5.11
N GLU A 142 28.31 -11.94 5.70
CA GLU A 142 27.77 -11.56 7.00
C GLU A 142 28.71 -11.97 8.12
N GLU A 143 29.33 -13.16 8.00
CA GLU A 143 30.34 -13.67 8.95
C GLU A 143 31.57 -12.77 8.96
N ALA A 144 32.07 -12.35 7.80
CA ALA A 144 33.18 -11.41 7.71
C ALA A 144 32.87 -10.09 8.45
N ALA A 145 31.68 -9.52 8.25
CA ALA A 145 31.27 -8.31 8.95
C ALA A 145 31.18 -8.51 10.48
N MET A 146 30.76 -9.68 10.94
CA MET A 146 30.74 -10.01 12.37
C MET A 146 32.15 -10.21 12.93
N MET A 147 33.07 -10.80 12.17
CA MET A 147 34.48 -10.91 12.55
C MET A 147 35.15 -9.52 12.66
N ASP A 148 34.72 -8.56 11.84
CA ASP A 148 35.13 -7.15 11.93
C ASP A 148 34.47 -6.38 13.12
N GLY A 149 33.76 -7.10 13.98
CA GLY A 149 33.14 -6.53 15.21
C GLY A 149 31.77 -5.90 15.02
N CYS A 150 31.10 -6.10 13.88
CA CYS A 150 29.74 -5.65 13.71
C CYS A 150 28.75 -6.46 14.54
N THR A 151 27.84 -5.78 15.25
CA THR A 151 26.70 -6.45 15.85
C THR A 151 25.73 -6.95 14.77
N PRO A 152 24.84 -7.92 15.05
CA PRO A 152 23.87 -8.41 14.06
C PRO A 152 23.03 -7.30 13.39
N LEU A 153 22.59 -6.32 14.16
CA LEU A 153 21.84 -5.17 13.63
C LEU A 153 22.71 -4.29 12.71
N GLN A 154 23.98 -4.10 13.07
CA GLN A 154 24.94 -3.37 12.22
C GLN A 154 25.24 -4.14 10.93
N THR A 155 25.39 -5.45 11.00
CA THR A 155 25.56 -6.32 9.83
C THR A 155 24.35 -6.20 8.91
N TYR A 156 23.13 -6.27 9.46
CA TYR A 156 21.93 -6.05 8.68
C TYR A 156 21.92 -4.67 8.00
N CYS A 157 22.08 -3.59 8.77
CA CYS A 157 21.96 -2.24 8.23
C CYS A 157 23.07 -1.84 7.25
N ARG A 158 24.31 -2.29 7.49
CA ARG A 158 25.49 -1.87 6.71
C ARG A 158 25.83 -2.80 5.57
N VAL A 159 25.46 -4.07 5.66
CA VAL A 159 25.84 -5.09 4.68
C VAL A 159 24.61 -5.63 3.97
N VAL A 160 23.69 -6.26 4.69
CA VAL A 160 22.55 -6.96 4.08
C VAL A 160 21.55 -6.00 3.41
N PHE A 161 21.12 -4.98 4.12
CA PHE A 161 20.11 -4.03 3.61
C PHE A 161 20.55 -3.30 2.35
N PRO A 162 21.80 -2.81 2.22
CA PRO A 162 22.29 -2.26 0.95
C PRO A 162 22.27 -3.24 -0.22
N ILE A 163 22.60 -4.52 0.03
CA ILE A 163 22.53 -5.57 -0.99
C ILE A 163 21.09 -5.85 -1.42
N LEU A 164 20.13 -5.72 -0.49
CA LEU A 164 18.69 -5.91 -0.76
C LEU A 164 18.04 -4.73 -1.50
N LYS A 165 18.73 -3.61 -1.75
CA LYS A 165 18.15 -2.42 -2.41
C LYS A 165 17.34 -2.73 -3.67
N PRO A 166 17.80 -3.56 -4.62
CA PRO A 166 17.01 -3.88 -5.81
C PRO A 166 15.67 -4.53 -5.46
N THR A 167 15.68 -5.46 -4.49
CA THR A 167 14.46 -6.12 -4.02
C THR A 167 13.56 -5.14 -3.27
N CYS A 168 14.13 -4.23 -2.46
CA CYS A 168 13.37 -3.18 -1.79
C CYS A 168 12.60 -2.31 -2.80
N ILE A 169 13.25 -1.93 -3.91
CA ILE A 169 12.62 -1.15 -4.97
C ILE A 169 11.47 -1.94 -5.60
N THR A 170 11.69 -3.21 -5.91
CA THR A 170 10.65 -4.08 -6.51
C THR A 170 9.45 -4.23 -5.58
N VAL A 171 9.69 -4.55 -4.30
CA VAL A 171 8.63 -4.66 -3.29
C VAL A 171 7.91 -3.32 -3.12
N ALA A 172 8.65 -2.21 -3.06
CA ALA A 172 8.07 -0.89 -2.93
C ALA A 172 7.15 -0.53 -4.11
N ILE A 173 7.55 -0.84 -5.35
CA ILE A 173 6.72 -0.60 -6.54
C ILE A 173 5.43 -1.44 -6.46
N LEU A 174 5.53 -2.74 -6.18
CA LEU A 174 4.37 -3.63 -6.11
C LEU A 174 3.40 -3.19 -5.00
N GLN A 175 3.91 -2.88 -3.81
CA GLN A 175 3.09 -2.44 -2.69
C GLN A 175 2.47 -1.06 -2.95
N THR A 176 3.22 -0.14 -3.56
CA THR A 176 2.69 1.17 -3.95
C THR A 176 1.53 1.02 -4.93
N MET A 177 1.71 0.20 -5.97
CA MET A 177 0.66 -0.06 -6.97
C MET A 177 -0.59 -0.66 -6.31
N TRP A 178 -0.41 -1.60 -5.40
CA TRP A 178 -1.51 -2.24 -4.71
C TRP A 178 -2.23 -1.28 -3.76
N ILE A 179 -1.53 -0.60 -2.85
CA ILE A 179 -2.11 0.31 -1.85
C ILE A 179 -2.75 1.53 -2.52
N TRP A 180 -2.10 2.10 -3.54
CA TRP A 180 -2.62 3.28 -4.23
C TRP A 180 -3.93 3.02 -4.96
N ASN A 181 -4.10 1.81 -5.51
CA ASN A 181 -5.32 1.43 -6.24
C ASN A 181 -6.38 0.78 -5.34
N ASP A 182 -6.08 0.57 -4.05
CA ASP A 182 -7.04 -0.04 -3.14
C ASP A 182 -8.10 0.99 -2.71
N TYR A 183 -9.32 0.73 -3.09
CA TYR A 183 -10.49 1.49 -2.69
C TYR A 183 -11.25 0.81 -1.55
N LEU A 184 -11.24 -0.53 -1.53
CA LEU A 184 -12.17 -1.31 -0.71
C LEU A 184 -11.80 -1.25 0.79
N LEU A 185 -10.53 -1.39 1.12
CA LEU A 185 -10.09 -1.36 2.52
C LEU A 185 -10.34 0.01 3.19
N PRO A 186 -9.94 1.17 2.60
CA PRO A 186 -10.27 2.47 3.17
C PRO A 186 -11.76 2.74 3.27
N TYR A 187 -12.57 2.17 2.37
CA TYR A 187 -14.03 2.30 2.41
C TYR A 187 -14.66 1.52 3.57
N LEU A 188 -14.15 0.33 3.88
CA LEU A 188 -14.63 -0.53 4.98
C LEU A 188 -14.12 -0.10 6.36
N THR A 189 -13.03 0.66 6.39
CA THR A 189 -12.44 1.22 7.61
C THR A 189 -12.51 2.74 7.53
N PRO A 190 -13.70 3.36 7.77
CA PRO A 190 -13.87 4.80 7.57
C PRO A 190 -12.94 5.57 8.49
N VAL A 191 -11.83 6.02 7.92
CA VAL A 191 -10.95 6.96 8.60
C VAL A 191 -11.71 8.27 8.77
N SER A 192 -11.80 8.78 9.97
CA SER A 192 -12.64 9.90 10.41
C SER A 192 -12.46 11.21 9.60
N TYR A 193 -11.52 11.24 8.64
CA TYR A 193 -11.23 12.37 7.76
C TYR A 193 -11.61 12.16 6.30
N THR A 194 -12.05 10.97 5.94
CA THR A 194 -12.63 10.71 4.62
C THR A 194 -14.14 10.68 4.73
N HIS A 195 -14.77 11.84 4.82
CA HIS A 195 -16.14 11.99 4.36
C HIS A 195 -16.18 11.79 2.84
N LEU A 196 -15.89 10.58 2.40
CA LEU A 196 -16.42 10.06 1.14
C LEU A 196 -17.89 9.72 1.36
N THR A 197 -18.67 10.68 1.80
CA THR A 197 -20.07 10.71 1.46
C THR A 197 -20.10 10.88 -0.05
N LEU A 198 -20.16 9.76 -0.77
CA LEU A 198 -20.75 9.78 -2.10
C LEU A 198 -22.05 10.55 -1.94
N PRO A 199 -22.26 11.67 -2.67
CA PRO A 199 -23.56 12.29 -2.67
C PRO A 199 -24.51 11.18 -3.12
N THR A 200 -25.35 10.71 -2.20
CA THR A 200 -26.52 9.92 -2.53
C THR A 200 -27.18 10.64 -3.69
N ILE A 201 -27.16 10.00 -4.84
CA ILE A 201 -27.92 10.44 -6.01
C ILE A 201 -29.38 10.25 -5.60
N ALA A 202 -29.97 11.31 -5.05
CA ALA A 202 -31.40 11.46 -4.95
C ALA A 202 -31.90 12.14 -6.23
#